data_0f8b0628eeb33a283f39f02089448520
#
_entry.id   0f8b0628eeb33a283f39f02089448520
#
_cell.length_a   1.000
_cell.length_b   1.000
_cell.length_c   1.000
_cell.angle_alpha   90.00
_cell.angle_beta   90.00
_cell.angle_gamma   90.00
#
_symmetry.space_group_name_H-M   'P 1'
#
loop_
_entity.id
_entity.type
_entity.pdbx_description
1 polymer ?
#
loop_
_entity_poly.entity_id
_entity_poly.type
_entity_poly.pdbx_seq_one_letter_code
_entity_poly.pdbx_strand_id
1 'polypeptide(L)'
;MPLLDGPRLAPAYGGPAQRLVVLLHGYGADGHDLIELGRDFARALPTAAFVAPNAPERCDMTGLGYQWFPLSFRDPSEYWRGVNQAAPLLDAFLDDELQRHGLTDGAMALVGVSQGTM
;
A
#
# COMPACT_ATOMS: atom_id res chain seq x y z
N MET A 1 -7.68 -0.44 15.31
CA MET A 1 -6.29 -0.59 14.80
C MET A 1 -6.28 -1.23 13.45
N PRO A 2 -5.63 -0.65 12.44
CA PRO A 2 -5.47 -1.34 11.17
C PRO A 2 -4.57 -2.57 11.32
N LEU A 3 -4.87 -3.61 10.57
CA LEU A 3 -4.08 -4.84 10.57
C LEU A 3 -2.87 -4.76 9.64
N LEU A 4 -2.84 -3.74 8.77
CA LEU A 4 -1.74 -3.56 7.82
C LEU A 4 -0.73 -2.57 8.37
N ASP A 5 0.53 -2.79 8.02
CA ASP A 5 1.61 -1.85 8.32
C ASP A 5 2.75 -2.08 7.33
N GLY A 6 3.67 -1.13 7.28
CA GLY A 6 4.82 -1.22 6.40
C GLY A 6 5.74 -0.01 6.52
N PRO A 7 6.81 0.02 5.72
CA PRO A 7 7.78 1.10 5.77
C PRO A 7 7.21 2.44 5.31
N ARG A 8 7.76 3.52 5.83
CA ARG A 8 7.33 4.89 5.56
C ARG A 8 8.53 5.77 5.24
N LEU A 9 8.27 6.83 4.45
CA LEU A 9 9.22 7.91 4.20
C LEU A 9 8.56 9.23 4.58
N ALA A 10 9.23 10.00 5.43
CA ALA A 10 8.78 11.34 5.76
C ALA A 10 8.95 12.27 4.55
N PRO A 11 8.22 13.40 4.50
CA PRO A 11 8.39 14.37 3.42
C PRO A 11 9.83 14.85 3.31
N ALA A 12 10.34 14.95 2.08
CA ALA A 12 11.73 15.31 1.83
C ALA A 12 12.07 16.72 2.31
N TYR A 13 11.09 17.64 2.34
CA TYR A 13 11.33 19.02 2.78
C TYR A 13 11.43 19.14 4.31
N GLY A 14 11.20 18.07 5.06
CA GLY A 14 11.40 18.04 6.51
C GLY A 14 10.25 18.57 7.35
N GLY A 15 9.16 19.01 6.74
CA GLY A 15 7.99 19.52 7.45
C GLY A 15 6.84 18.51 7.47
N PRO A 16 5.65 18.93 7.94
CA PRO A 16 4.48 18.06 7.94
C PRO A 16 4.07 17.68 6.53
N ALA A 17 3.52 16.46 6.37
CA ALA A 17 3.06 16.01 5.07
C ALA A 17 1.85 16.84 4.59
N GLN A 18 1.89 17.28 3.34
CA GLN A 18 0.79 17.95 2.67
C GLN A 18 0.07 17.00 1.71
N ARG A 19 0.68 15.88 1.39
CA ARG A 19 0.17 14.84 0.52
C ARG A 19 0.59 13.49 1.08
N LEU A 20 -0.19 12.46 0.78
CA LEU A 20 0.13 11.08 1.15
C LEU A 20 0.12 10.22 -0.10
N VAL A 21 1.19 9.49 -0.34
CA VAL A 21 1.27 8.51 -1.44
C VAL A 21 1.37 7.12 -0.83
N VAL A 22 0.43 6.25 -1.17
CA VAL A 22 0.39 4.88 -0.69
C VAL A 22 0.77 3.96 -1.83
N LEU A 23 1.81 3.15 -1.61
CA LEU A 23 2.37 2.24 -2.61
C LEU A 23 1.91 0.82 -2.30
N LEU A 24 1.19 0.20 -3.23
CA LEU A 24 0.58 -1.12 -3.05
C LEU A 24 1.34 -2.15 -3.89
N HIS A 25 2.08 -3.03 -3.22
CA HIS A 25 2.96 -4.00 -3.88
C HIS A 25 2.20 -5.13 -4.60
N GLY A 26 2.93 -5.84 -5.46
CA GLY A 26 2.38 -6.98 -6.19
C GLY A 26 2.45 -8.29 -5.39
N TYR A 27 1.92 -9.33 -5.99
CA TYR A 27 1.87 -10.68 -5.42
C TYR A 27 3.29 -11.20 -5.18
N GLY A 28 3.58 -11.63 -3.97
CA GLY A 28 4.89 -12.16 -3.59
C GLY A 28 5.95 -11.11 -3.28
N ALA A 29 5.60 -9.83 -3.34
CA ALA A 29 6.50 -8.73 -2.96
C ALA A 29 6.19 -8.25 -1.54
N ASP A 30 6.79 -7.16 -1.14
CA ASP A 30 6.52 -6.52 0.16
C ASP A 30 6.70 -5.01 0.07
N GLY A 31 6.36 -4.33 1.17
CA GLY A 31 6.46 -2.87 1.22
C GLY A 31 7.89 -2.37 1.11
N HIS A 32 8.87 -3.13 1.60
CA HIS A 32 10.27 -2.73 1.51
C HIS A 32 10.78 -2.68 0.07
N ASP A 33 10.28 -3.59 -0.79
CA ASP A 33 10.62 -3.56 -2.20
C ASP A 33 10.07 -2.30 -2.86
N LEU A 34 8.84 -1.93 -2.52
CA LEU A 34 8.14 -0.86 -3.20
C LEU A 34 8.45 0.52 -2.65
N ILE A 35 8.83 0.64 -1.37
CA ILE A 35 9.12 1.95 -0.78
C ILE A 35 10.28 2.66 -1.48
N GLU A 36 11.16 1.92 -2.15
CA GLU A 36 12.25 2.50 -2.91
C GLU A 36 11.75 3.39 -4.06
N LEU A 37 10.56 3.08 -4.62
CA LEU A 37 9.92 3.99 -5.59
C LEU A 37 9.60 5.33 -4.96
N GLY A 38 9.23 5.34 -3.69
CA GLY A 38 8.98 6.58 -2.95
C GLY A 38 10.22 7.45 -2.88
N ARG A 39 11.40 6.84 -2.73
CA ARG A 39 12.66 7.58 -2.74
C ARG A 39 12.89 8.28 -4.07
N ASP A 40 12.56 7.58 -5.17
CA ASP A 40 12.70 8.16 -6.51
C ASP A 40 11.69 9.29 -6.74
N PHE A 41 10.46 9.16 -6.22
CA PHE A 41 9.42 10.16 -6.38
C PHE A 41 9.58 11.35 -5.43
N ALA A 42 10.33 11.20 -4.34
CA ALA A 42 10.44 12.23 -3.30
C ALA A 42 10.99 13.54 -3.83
N ARG A 43 11.84 13.50 -4.84
CA ARG A 43 12.41 14.71 -5.46
C ARG A 43 11.34 15.54 -6.16
N ALA A 44 10.39 14.87 -6.82
CA ALA A 44 9.31 15.54 -7.52
C ALA A 44 8.15 15.89 -6.59
N LEU A 45 8.06 15.24 -5.44
CA LEU A 45 6.96 15.41 -4.48
C LEU A 45 7.52 15.66 -3.06
N PRO A 46 8.23 16.79 -2.85
CA PRO A 46 8.95 17.01 -1.59
C PRO A 46 8.05 17.19 -0.36
N THR A 47 6.76 17.48 -0.55
CA THR A 47 5.81 17.64 0.56
C THR A 47 4.99 16.37 0.83
N ALA A 48 5.24 15.29 0.08
CA ALA A 48 4.51 14.05 0.25
C ALA A 48 5.20 13.10 1.22
N ALA A 49 4.41 12.48 2.09
CA ALA A 49 4.82 11.29 2.84
C ALA A 49 4.50 10.07 1.99
N PHE A 50 5.31 9.02 2.12
CA PHE A 50 5.12 7.76 1.40
C PHE A 50 4.98 6.64 2.41
N VAL A 51 4.09 5.70 2.13
CA VAL A 51 3.95 4.48 2.92
C VAL A 51 3.66 3.31 1.98
N ALA A 52 4.27 2.16 2.26
CA ALA A 52 4.09 0.96 1.47
C ALA A 52 3.69 -0.18 2.39
N PRO A 53 2.38 -0.36 2.67
CA PRO A 53 1.95 -1.41 3.57
C PRO A 53 2.20 -2.79 2.97
N ASN A 54 2.58 -3.74 3.82
CA ASN A 54 2.58 -5.14 3.45
C ASN A 54 1.15 -5.62 3.36
N ALA A 55 0.85 -6.43 2.36
CA ALA A 55 -0.44 -7.07 2.22
C ALA A 55 -0.71 -8.01 3.42
N PRO A 56 -1.98 -8.38 3.67
CA PRO A 56 -2.36 -9.03 4.94
C PRO A 56 -1.87 -10.45 5.12
N GLU A 57 -1.52 -11.16 4.05
CA GLU A 57 -1.19 -12.59 4.12
C GLU A 57 0.20 -12.87 3.56
N ARG A 58 0.87 -13.90 4.11
CA ARG A 58 2.08 -14.45 3.49
C ARG A 58 1.72 -15.05 2.13
N CYS A 59 2.62 -14.88 1.14
CA CYS A 59 2.37 -15.41 -0.19
C CYS A 59 2.43 -16.93 -0.20
N ASP A 60 1.32 -17.57 -0.62
CA ASP A 60 1.20 -19.04 -0.63
C ASP A 60 2.16 -19.69 -1.63
N MET A 61 2.33 -19.08 -2.79
CA MET A 61 3.09 -19.68 -3.90
C MET A 61 4.59 -19.71 -3.63
N THR A 62 5.13 -18.67 -2.99
CA THR A 62 6.57 -18.54 -2.83
C THR A 62 7.05 -18.75 -1.40
N GLY A 63 6.15 -18.63 -0.43
CA GLY A 63 6.52 -18.60 0.99
C GLY A 63 7.28 -17.36 1.40
N LEU A 64 7.57 -16.46 0.46
CA LEU A 64 8.28 -15.20 0.67
C LEU A 64 7.38 -14.04 0.26
N GLY A 65 7.50 -12.92 0.97
CA GLY A 65 6.68 -11.75 0.69
C GLY A 65 5.23 -11.96 1.11
N TYR A 66 4.35 -11.14 0.53
CA TYR A 66 2.95 -11.06 0.94
C TYR A 66 2.02 -11.08 -0.26
N GLN A 67 0.74 -11.34 0.00
CA GLN A 67 -0.31 -11.33 -1.00
C GLN A 67 -1.53 -10.59 -0.45
N TRP A 68 -2.23 -9.85 -1.33
CA TRP A 68 -3.48 -9.20 -0.96
C TRP A 68 -4.60 -10.23 -0.80
N PHE A 69 -4.57 -11.27 -1.63
CA PHE A 69 -5.45 -12.42 -1.54
C PHE A 69 -4.81 -13.59 -2.31
N PRO A 70 -5.21 -14.85 -2.01
CA PRO A 70 -4.66 -16.01 -2.72
C PRO A 70 -5.03 -16.02 -4.19
N LEU A 71 -4.12 -16.48 -5.04
CA LEU A 71 -4.33 -16.64 -6.48
C LEU A 71 -4.04 -18.08 -6.88
N SER A 72 -5.06 -18.79 -7.35
CA SER A 72 -4.89 -20.14 -7.91
C SER A 72 -4.94 -20.16 -9.44
N PHE A 73 -5.47 -19.08 -10.03
CA PHE A 73 -5.67 -18.92 -11.48
C PHE A 73 -6.67 -19.91 -12.06
N ARG A 74 -7.52 -20.52 -11.21
CA ARG A 74 -8.49 -21.56 -11.61
C ARG A 74 -9.91 -21.03 -11.75
N ASP A 75 -10.27 -20.02 -10.95
CA ASP A 75 -11.62 -19.51 -10.85
C ASP A 75 -11.62 -18.00 -11.02
N PRO A 76 -12.25 -17.46 -12.09
CA PRO A 76 -12.29 -16.02 -12.31
C PRO A 76 -12.93 -15.23 -11.16
N SER A 77 -13.86 -15.82 -10.41
CA SER A 77 -14.50 -15.15 -9.27
C SER A 77 -13.55 -14.93 -8.09
N GLU A 78 -12.39 -15.58 -8.11
CA GLU A 78 -11.35 -15.45 -7.11
C GLU A 78 -10.90 -14.00 -6.93
N TYR A 79 -10.78 -13.24 -8.03
CA TYR A 79 -10.39 -11.83 -7.98
C TYR A 79 -11.42 -11.00 -7.23
N TRP A 80 -12.68 -11.20 -7.57
CA TRP A 80 -13.78 -10.47 -6.94
C TRP A 80 -13.85 -10.74 -5.43
N ARG A 81 -13.78 -12.02 -5.04
CA ARG A 81 -13.79 -12.41 -3.63
C ARG A 81 -12.58 -11.85 -2.90
N GLY A 82 -11.40 -11.96 -3.52
CA GLY A 82 -10.16 -11.48 -2.93
C GLY A 82 -10.17 -9.99 -2.70
N VAL A 83 -10.59 -9.21 -3.67
CA VAL A 83 -10.70 -7.75 -3.54
C VAL A 83 -11.66 -7.39 -2.42
N ASN A 84 -12.81 -8.07 -2.34
CA ASN A 84 -13.80 -7.79 -1.30
C ASN A 84 -13.33 -8.17 0.10
N GLN A 85 -12.38 -9.09 0.23
CA GLN A 85 -11.75 -9.41 1.51
C GLN A 85 -10.63 -8.44 1.87
N ALA A 86 -9.84 -8.03 0.88
CA ALA A 86 -8.68 -7.16 1.12
C ALA A 86 -9.05 -5.69 1.29
N ALA A 87 -10.05 -5.21 0.54
CA ALA A 87 -10.41 -3.79 0.52
C ALA A 87 -10.75 -3.21 1.91
N PRO A 88 -11.54 -3.89 2.77
CA PRO A 88 -11.81 -3.32 4.10
C PRO A 88 -10.57 -3.15 4.96
N LEU A 89 -9.59 -4.04 4.83
CA LEU A 89 -8.33 -3.94 5.57
C LEU A 89 -7.52 -2.74 5.08
N LEU A 90 -7.48 -2.55 3.77
CA LEU A 90 -6.80 -1.41 3.18
C LEU A 90 -7.51 -0.11 3.55
N ASP A 91 -8.84 -0.06 3.47
CA ASP A 91 -9.60 1.13 3.83
C ASP A 91 -9.32 1.57 5.26
N ALA A 92 -9.29 0.63 6.21
CA ALA A 92 -8.97 0.93 7.61
C ALA A 92 -7.55 1.49 7.74
N PHE A 93 -6.59 0.93 7.01
CA PHE A 93 -5.22 1.42 7.00
C PHE A 93 -5.15 2.85 6.45
N LEU A 94 -5.82 3.10 5.32
CA LEU A 94 -5.81 4.41 4.67
C LEU A 94 -6.42 5.48 5.58
N ASP A 95 -7.54 5.18 6.23
CA ASP A 95 -8.18 6.11 7.16
C ASP A 95 -7.25 6.47 8.31
N ASP A 96 -6.57 5.48 8.87
CA ASP A 96 -5.63 5.68 9.98
C ASP A 96 -4.42 6.52 9.53
N GLU A 97 -3.86 6.25 8.35
CA GLU A 97 -2.73 7.03 7.84
C GLU A 97 -3.11 8.47 7.54
N LEU A 98 -4.27 8.71 6.94
CA LEU A 98 -4.76 10.07 6.70
C LEU A 98 -4.93 10.82 8.01
N GLN A 99 -5.52 10.17 9.01
CA GLN A 99 -5.71 10.77 10.33
C GLN A 99 -4.36 11.08 11.01
N ARG A 100 -3.40 10.18 10.87
CA ARG A 100 -2.04 10.36 11.41
C ARG A 100 -1.38 11.63 10.88
N HIS A 101 -1.61 11.95 9.61
CA HIS A 101 -1.02 13.14 8.97
C HIS A 101 -1.94 14.36 8.99
N GLY A 102 -3.17 14.22 9.49
CA GLY A 102 -4.16 15.30 9.48
C GLY A 102 -4.62 15.68 8.07
N LEU A 103 -4.66 14.70 7.17
CA LEU A 103 -5.03 14.90 5.77
C LEU A 103 -6.39 14.31 5.45
N THR A 104 -6.99 14.78 4.37
CA THR A 104 -8.24 14.26 3.82
C THR A 104 -7.98 13.45 2.55
N ASP A 105 -9.00 12.74 2.07
CA ASP A 105 -8.91 11.88 0.89
C ASP A 105 -8.36 12.61 -0.34
N GLY A 106 -8.68 13.90 -0.49
CA GLY A 106 -8.23 14.69 -1.63
C GLY A 106 -6.72 14.90 -1.69
N ALA A 107 -6.00 14.63 -0.59
CA ALA A 107 -4.56 14.77 -0.54
C ALA A 107 -3.83 13.43 -0.71
N MET A 108 -4.55 12.34 -0.99
CA MET A 108 -3.99 10.98 -1.08
C MET A 108 -3.96 10.49 -2.52
N ALA A 109 -2.87 9.80 -2.88
CA ALA A 109 -2.76 9.07 -4.14
C ALA A 109 -2.39 7.63 -3.84
N LEU A 110 -2.97 6.71 -4.60
CA LEU A 110 -2.65 5.28 -4.54
C LEU A 110 -1.87 4.89 -5.78
N VAL A 111 -0.77 4.19 -5.60
CA VAL A 111 0.04 3.66 -6.70
C VAL A 111 0.13 2.16 -6.52
N GLY A 112 -0.45 1.41 -7.44
CA GLY A 112 -0.46 -0.04 -7.38
C GLY A 112 0.44 -0.67 -8.44
N VAL A 113 0.95 -1.86 -8.12
CA VAL A 113 1.75 -2.67 -9.04
C VAL A 113 1.15 -4.08 -9.05
N SER A 114 0.81 -4.60 -10.24
CA SER A 114 0.25 -5.94 -10.42
C SER A 114 -0.97 -6.17 -9.51
N GLN A 115 -0.92 -7.12 -8.57
CA GLN A 115 -2.05 -7.38 -7.67
C GLN A 115 -2.45 -6.14 -6.86
N GLY A 116 -1.49 -5.27 -6.53
CA GLY A 116 -1.78 -4.01 -5.84
C GLY A 116 -2.68 -3.08 -6.62
N THR A 117 -2.85 -3.27 -7.93
CA THR A 117 -3.74 -2.46 -8.78
C THR A 117 -5.19 -2.95 -8.76
N MET A 118 -5.42 -4.14 -8.27
CA MET A 118 -6.74 -4.74 -8.24
C MET A 118 -7.57 -4.18 -7.08
#